data_1cf70c99849568b6e72bfa947c33274c
#
_entry.id   1cf70c99849568b6e72bfa947c33274c
#
_cell.length_a   1.000
_cell.length_b   1.000
_cell.length_c   1.000
_cell.angle_alpha   90.00
_cell.angle_beta   90.00
_cell.angle_gamma   90.00
#
_symmetry.space_group_name_H-M   'P 1'
#
loop_
_entity.id
_entity.type
_entity.pdbx_description
1 polymer ?
#
loop_
_entity_poly.entity_id
_entity_poly.type
_entity_poly.pdbx_seq_one_letter_code
_entity_poly.pdbx_strand_id
1 'polypeptide(L)'
;MVFLQSPQASATRSRKMLRPPFSASNHRRAGISTFLFLVLVGLAWAGPPKAPADKTKYVVAIGDVHGDFDDFVGILQRAGLIDAQHHWTGEQTTLVQVGDLLDRGPKPREVMDLMISLEKEAPKAGGRVVALLGNHEMMNIMGDLRYVTAENYAAYADGNSAERQRSAYQEYVKWRTSHAHLLAELPQPMELTEAEWMARHPVGFVEQREAFSPRGSYGKWLREHSAVAKIGDEIFLHGGIHPNLAHLKLDTINSHIRDEIKAFDSAKQDLLDQKVILPFFTLQEISAAVQAELTAERKSLVPLDQQKQARLVGFLGYGDWLSARVDGPLWFRGYDQWSEEEGAAQIGKVLESYNAKRIVVGHTVQKGGRMRPRFGNRVFLIDTGMLSSYYPGGRASALEIQDDAKFTAEYMDQQMVLVEPAGPSVRSGAPE
;
A
#
# COMPACT_ATOMS: atom_id res chain seq x y z
N MET A 1 15.52 -17.98 -11.74
CA MET A 1 14.22 -18.64 -11.64
C MET A 1 14.47 -20.06 -11.13
N VAL A 2 14.53 -20.22 -9.80
CA VAL A 2 14.63 -21.54 -9.16
C VAL A 2 13.73 -21.45 -7.94
N PHE A 3 12.61 -22.17 -7.98
CA PHE A 3 11.72 -22.38 -6.84
C PHE A 3 12.31 -23.47 -5.96
N LEU A 4 12.59 -23.17 -4.71
CA LEU A 4 12.84 -24.18 -3.69
C LEU A 4 11.54 -24.43 -2.92
N GLN A 5 11.02 -25.63 -3.06
CA GLN A 5 9.93 -26.19 -2.25
C GLN A 5 10.44 -26.53 -0.86
N SER A 6 9.70 -26.12 0.16
CA SER A 6 9.91 -26.52 1.55
C SER A 6 8.97 -27.67 1.90
N PRO A 7 9.40 -28.65 2.72
CA PRO A 7 8.56 -29.77 3.13
C PRO A 7 7.65 -29.39 4.30
N GLN A 8 6.43 -29.88 4.26
CA GLN A 8 5.44 -29.84 5.34
C GLN A 8 5.89 -30.71 6.51
N ALA A 9 5.79 -30.17 7.72
CA ALA A 9 5.82 -30.96 8.95
C ALA A 9 4.60 -30.63 9.82
N SER A 10 3.72 -31.60 9.96
CA SER A 10 2.57 -31.66 10.87
C SER A 10 3.07 -31.88 12.31
N ALA A 11 2.59 -31.09 13.26
CA ALA A 11 2.57 -31.51 14.68
C ALA A 11 1.54 -30.72 15.49
N THR A 12 0.45 -31.37 15.78
CA THR A 12 -0.58 -31.05 16.78
C THR A 12 0.01 -31.15 18.17
N ARG A 13 -0.07 -30.10 19.01
CA ARG A 13 -0.08 -30.28 20.48
C ARG A 13 -0.86 -29.17 21.20
N SER A 14 -1.95 -29.59 21.78
CA SER A 14 -2.79 -28.91 22.75
C SER A 14 -1.99 -28.55 24.04
N ARG A 15 -2.09 -27.32 24.55
CA ARG A 15 -1.71 -27.00 25.91
C ARG A 15 -2.76 -26.14 26.61
N LYS A 16 -3.26 -26.70 27.73
CA LYS A 16 -4.20 -26.11 28.69
C LYS A 16 -3.62 -24.84 29.33
N MET A 17 -4.46 -23.82 29.42
CA MET A 17 -4.18 -22.63 30.25
C MET A 17 -4.54 -22.89 31.73
N LEU A 18 -3.62 -22.56 32.62
CA LEU A 18 -3.80 -22.44 34.05
C LEU A 18 -4.00 -20.96 34.42
N ARG A 19 -5.08 -20.67 35.15
CA ARG A 19 -5.35 -19.36 35.78
C ARG A 19 -4.74 -19.31 37.17
N PRO A 20 -4.17 -18.18 37.63
CA PRO A 20 -3.88 -17.96 39.03
C PRO A 20 -5.06 -17.29 39.78
N PRO A 21 -5.19 -17.49 41.13
CA PRO A 21 -6.34 -17.02 41.88
C PRO A 21 -6.19 -15.59 42.42
N PHE A 22 -7.32 -14.90 42.51
CA PHE A 22 -7.45 -13.62 43.19
C PHE A 22 -7.52 -13.81 44.70
N SER A 23 -6.77 -12.99 45.43
CA SER A 23 -6.90 -12.84 46.90
C SER A 23 -7.61 -11.54 47.20
N ALA A 24 -8.68 -11.64 47.99
CA ALA A 24 -9.41 -10.52 48.57
C ALA A 24 -8.84 -10.11 49.92
N SER A 25 -8.68 -8.82 50.16
CA SER A 25 -8.54 -8.31 51.55
C SER A 25 -9.53 -7.18 51.81
N ASN A 26 -10.39 -7.43 52.80
CA ASN A 26 -11.34 -6.50 53.40
C ASN A 26 -10.64 -5.43 54.25
N HIS A 27 -11.00 -4.16 54.15
CA HIS A 27 -10.97 -3.22 55.27
C HIS A 27 -12.25 -2.38 55.32
N ARG A 28 -13.01 -2.60 56.37
CA ARG A 28 -14.11 -1.74 56.87
C ARG A 28 -13.53 -0.48 57.50
N ARG A 29 -14.10 0.69 57.17
CA ARG A 29 -14.30 1.78 58.18
C ARG A 29 -15.55 2.56 57.86
N ALA A 30 -16.25 2.90 58.95
CA ALA A 30 -17.56 3.48 59.06
C ALA A 30 -17.56 5.02 58.91
N GLY A 31 -18.73 5.55 58.50
CA GLY A 31 -19.36 6.72 59.08
C GLY A 31 -19.23 8.02 58.31
N ILE A 32 -20.27 8.52 57.75
CA ILE A 32 -21.04 9.72 58.13
C ILE A 32 -22.05 10.02 57.02
N SER A 33 -23.31 9.96 57.38
CA SER A 33 -24.45 10.40 56.54
C SER A 33 -24.45 11.92 56.40
N THR A 34 -24.51 12.40 55.16
CA THR A 34 -25.00 13.75 54.83
C THR A 34 -25.94 13.63 53.65
N PHE A 35 -27.22 13.87 53.87
CA PHE A 35 -28.28 13.95 52.88
C PHE A 35 -28.03 15.17 51.99
N LEU A 36 -27.69 14.97 50.73
CA LEU A 36 -27.70 16.04 49.72
C LEU A 36 -28.76 15.67 48.66
N PHE A 37 -29.80 16.49 48.56
CA PHE A 37 -30.84 16.39 47.53
C PHE A 37 -30.17 16.71 46.16
N LEU A 38 -29.98 15.70 45.33
CA LEU A 38 -29.54 15.87 43.95
C LEU A 38 -30.77 15.90 43.04
N VAL A 39 -31.08 17.08 42.53
CA VAL A 39 -31.99 17.28 41.40
C VAL A 39 -31.33 16.66 40.16
N LEU A 40 -31.83 15.51 39.71
CA LEU A 40 -31.47 14.89 38.45
C LEU A 40 -32.07 15.68 37.30
N VAL A 41 -31.34 16.65 36.75
CA VAL A 41 -31.59 17.16 35.40
C VAL A 41 -31.13 16.10 34.43
N GLY A 42 -32.04 15.37 33.82
CA GLY A 42 -31.74 14.43 32.76
C GLY A 42 -31.16 15.14 31.52
N LEU A 43 -29.84 15.26 31.44
CA LEU A 43 -29.17 15.55 30.18
C LEU A 43 -29.31 14.30 29.30
N ALA A 44 -30.25 14.33 28.37
CA ALA A 44 -30.26 13.38 27.26
C ALA A 44 -28.90 13.50 26.53
N TRP A 45 -28.05 12.49 26.69
CA TRP A 45 -26.81 12.38 25.93
C TRP A 45 -27.21 12.12 24.47
N ALA A 46 -27.29 13.18 23.67
CA ALA A 46 -27.26 13.05 22.24
C ALA A 46 -25.88 12.45 21.89
N GLY A 47 -25.88 11.18 21.46
CA GLY A 47 -24.69 10.54 20.95
C GLY A 47 -23.99 11.43 19.88
N PRO A 48 -22.71 11.25 19.64
CA PRO A 48 -21.99 12.04 18.64
C PRO A 48 -22.79 12.02 17.33
N PRO A 49 -22.91 13.17 16.63
CA PRO A 49 -23.66 13.22 15.39
C PRO A 49 -23.08 12.12 14.48
N LYS A 50 -23.96 11.25 13.98
CA LYS A 50 -23.61 10.30 12.93
C LYS A 50 -22.95 11.13 11.84
N ALA A 51 -21.69 10.79 11.52
CA ALA A 51 -21.02 11.38 10.37
C ALA A 51 -21.99 11.33 9.19
N PRO A 52 -22.18 12.44 8.45
CA PRO A 52 -23.07 12.42 7.29
C PRO A 52 -22.67 11.24 6.42
N ALA A 53 -23.64 10.40 6.07
CA ALA A 53 -23.42 9.32 5.12
C ALA A 53 -22.77 9.96 3.88
N ASP A 54 -21.62 9.45 3.48
CA ASP A 54 -20.85 9.95 2.35
C ASP A 54 -21.72 9.89 1.09
N LYS A 55 -22.41 10.98 0.80
CA LYS A 55 -23.25 11.15 -0.38
C LYS A 55 -22.40 11.71 -1.52
N THR A 56 -21.21 11.14 -1.72
CA THR A 56 -20.41 11.50 -2.87
C THR A 56 -21.12 11.02 -4.13
N LYS A 57 -21.80 11.93 -4.77
CA LYS A 57 -22.55 11.67 -6.00
C LYS A 57 -21.64 11.35 -7.19
N TYR A 58 -20.35 11.61 -7.08
CA TYR A 58 -19.42 11.45 -8.17
C TYR A 58 -18.04 11.00 -7.68
N VAL A 59 -17.59 9.85 -8.18
CA VAL A 59 -16.27 9.30 -7.90
C VAL A 59 -15.53 9.12 -9.23
N VAL A 60 -14.26 9.51 -9.26
CA VAL A 60 -13.34 9.24 -10.38
C VAL A 60 -12.21 8.38 -9.83
N ALA A 61 -12.02 7.18 -10.41
CA ALA A 61 -10.94 6.27 -10.02
C ALA A 61 -9.88 6.18 -11.12
N ILE A 62 -8.61 6.28 -10.73
CA ILE A 62 -7.43 6.15 -11.60
C ILE A 62 -6.65 4.89 -11.20
N GLY A 63 -6.26 4.10 -12.18
CA GLY A 63 -5.39 2.94 -12.03
C GLY A 63 -3.91 3.32 -11.89
N ASP A 64 -3.04 2.38 -12.25
CA ASP A 64 -1.59 2.48 -12.16
C ASP A 64 -1.05 3.62 -13.04
N VAL A 65 -0.17 4.46 -12.48
CA VAL A 65 0.41 5.64 -13.15
C VAL A 65 1.88 5.41 -13.53
N HIS A 66 2.62 4.77 -12.63
CA HIS A 66 4.02 4.41 -12.87
C HIS A 66 4.90 5.56 -13.38
N GLY A 67 4.81 6.72 -12.74
CA GLY A 67 5.65 7.87 -13.08
C GLY A 67 5.35 8.50 -14.46
N ASP A 68 4.20 8.19 -15.06
CA ASP A 68 3.73 8.86 -16.28
C ASP A 68 2.94 10.13 -15.93
N PHE A 69 3.67 11.19 -15.62
CA PHE A 69 3.08 12.45 -15.19
C PHE A 69 2.23 13.12 -16.28
N ASP A 70 2.67 13.05 -17.53
CA ASP A 70 2.02 13.77 -18.62
C ASP A 70 0.65 13.17 -18.95
N ASP A 71 0.58 11.85 -19.05
CA ASP A 71 -0.68 11.14 -19.27
C ASP A 71 -1.58 11.20 -18.02
N PHE A 72 -1.00 11.19 -16.82
CA PHE A 72 -1.76 11.37 -15.59
C PHE A 72 -2.42 12.75 -15.51
N VAL A 73 -1.68 13.83 -15.77
CA VAL A 73 -2.24 15.20 -15.88
C VAL A 73 -3.31 15.25 -16.95
N GLY A 74 -3.04 14.69 -18.13
CA GLY A 74 -3.99 14.69 -19.25
C GLY A 74 -5.33 14.07 -18.89
N ILE A 75 -5.34 12.90 -18.24
CA ILE A 75 -6.58 12.22 -17.86
C ILE A 75 -7.30 12.92 -16.70
N LEU A 76 -6.58 13.52 -15.75
CA LEU A 76 -7.19 14.33 -14.68
C LEU A 76 -7.86 15.59 -15.24
N GLN A 77 -7.24 16.27 -16.21
CA GLN A 77 -7.83 17.42 -16.92
C GLN A 77 -9.07 17.01 -17.70
N ARG A 78 -8.98 15.88 -18.41
CA ARG A 78 -10.10 15.37 -19.19
C ARG A 78 -11.30 14.99 -18.32
N ALA A 79 -11.05 14.42 -17.15
CA ALA A 79 -12.08 14.14 -16.16
C ALA A 79 -12.57 15.40 -15.39
N GLY A 80 -12.07 16.60 -15.73
CA GLY A 80 -12.45 17.86 -15.10
C GLY A 80 -12.01 18.03 -13.65
N LEU A 81 -11.00 17.27 -13.22
CA LEU A 81 -10.52 17.29 -11.83
C LEU A 81 -9.49 18.37 -11.56
N ILE A 82 -8.72 18.76 -12.59
CA ILE A 82 -7.70 19.81 -12.49
C ILE A 82 -7.74 20.75 -13.70
N ASP A 83 -7.30 21.99 -13.50
CA ASP A 83 -7.10 22.97 -14.56
C ASP A 83 -5.72 22.83 -15.25
N ALA A 84 -5.44 23.76 -16.20
CA ALA A 84 -4.17 23.80 -16.93
C ALA A 84 -2.96 24.16 -16.04
N GLN A 85 -3.17 24.68 -14.85
CA GLN A 85 -2.17 24.98 -13.84
C GLN A 85 -2.06 23.86 -12.79
N HIS A 86 -2.75 22.75 -12.99
CA HIS A 86 -2.82 21.57 -12.14
C HIS A 86 -3.51 21.81 -10.78
N HIS A 87 -4.33 22.85 -10.66
CA HIS A 87 -5.14 23.11 -9.46
C HIS A 87 -6.47 22.36 -9.50
N TRP A 88 -6.98 21.96 -8.33
CA TRP A 88 -8.23 21.26 -8.21
C TRP A 88 -9.43 22.03 -8.72
N THR A 89 -10.19 21.46 -9.64
CA THR A 89 -11.45 21.97 -10.19
C THR A 89 -12.61 20.97 -10.08
N GLY A 90 -12.35 19.80 -9.48
CA GLY A 90 -13.33 18.69 -9.38
C GLY A 90 -14.49 18.94 -8.41
N GLU A 91 -14.63 20.15 -7.86
CA GLU A 91 -15.70 20.50 -6.91
C GLU A 91 -15.84 19.47 -5.79
N GLN A 92 -17.04 18.85 -5.64
CA GLN A 92 -17.35 17.84 -4.62
C GLN A 92 -17.00 16.41 -5.04
N THR A 93 -16.30 16.21 -6.16
CA THR A 93 -15.87 14.89 -6.64
C THR A 93 -14.90 14.23 -5.66
N THR A 94 -14.98 12.91 -5.54
CA THR A 94 -13.94 12.11 -4.91
C THR A 94 -13.03 11.51 -5.96
N LEU A 95 -11.75 11.89 -5.97
CA LEU A 95 -10.71 11.21 -6.73
C LEU A 95 -10.18 10.04 -5.89
N VAL A 96 -10.15 8.84 -6.47
CA VAL A 96 -9.49 7.65 -5.88
C VAL A 96 -8.36 7.21 -6.81
N GLN A 97 -7.15 7.18 -6.30
CA GLN A 97 -6.02 6.59 -6.98
C GLN A 97 -5.69 5.25 -6.30
N VAL A 98 -5.69 4.14 -7.06
CA VAL A 98 -5.68 2.79 -6.49
C VAL A 98 -4.29 2.19 -6.27
N GLY A 99 -3.23 3.01 -6.20
CA GLY A 99 -1.85 2.59 -5.99
C GLY A 99 -1.02 2.54 -7.27
N ASP A 100 0.28 2.27 -7.12
CA ASP A 100 1.28 2.23 -8.18
C ASP A 100 1.45 3.58 -8.91
N LEU A 101 1.69 4.64 -8.12
CA LEU A 101 2.11 5.96 -8.63
C LEU A 101 3.56 5.94 -9.14
N LEU A 102 4.38 5.04 -8.58
CA LEU A 102 5.84 5.03 -8.62
C LEU A 102 6.39 4.03 -9.64
N ASP A 103 7.70 4.15 -9.86
CA ASP A 103 8.56 3.28 -10.64
C ASP A 103 8.29 3.28 -12.15
N ARG A 104 9.20 2.69 -12.92
CA ARG A 104 9.18 2.50 -14.37
C ARG A 104 9.28 3.79 -15.17
N GLY A 105 8.35 4.72 -15.02
CA GLY A 105 8.31 5.98 -15.78
C GLY A 105 9.23 7.05 -15.19
N PRO A 106 9.55 8.11 -15.97
CA PRO A 106 10.62 9.04 -15.63
C PRO A 106 10.26 10.09 -14.57
N LYS A 107 8.97 10.32 -14.28
CA LYS A 107 8.51 11.46 -13.47
C LYS A 107 7.75 11.05 -12.18
N PRO A 108 8.25 10.10 -11.36
CA PRO A 108 7.53 9.64 -10.17
C PRO A 108 7.39 10.74 -9.11
N ARG A 109 8.36 11.66 -9.07
CA ARG A 109 8.35 12.77 -8.11
C ARG A 109 7.25 13.77 -8.42
N GLU A 110 7.11 14.14 -9.69
CA GLU A 110 6.06 15.06 -10.16
C GLU A 110 4.66 14.47 -9.91
N VAL A 111 4.49 13.16 -10.12
CA VAL A 111 3.23 12.46 -9.82
C VAL A 111 2.90 12.53 -8.33
N MET A 112 3.89 12.26 -7.46
CA MET A 112 3.71 12.35 -6.00
C MET A 112 3.41 13.78 -5.55
N ASP A 113 4.16 14.76 -6.05
CA ASP A 113 3.98 16.18 -5.70
C ASP A 113 2.58 16.66 -6.09
N LEU A 114 2.08 16.27 -7.26
CA LEU A 114 0.72 16.57 -7.70
C LEU A 114 -0.32 15.95 -6.76
N MET A 115 -0.22 14.65 -6.46
CA MET A 115 -1.16 13.98 -5.55
C MET A 115 -1.19 14.64 -4.16
N ILE A 116 -0.02 14.97 -3.59
CA ILE A 116 0.10 15.68 -2.32
C ILE A 116 -0.56 17.07 -2.38
N SER A 117 -0.47 17.76 -3.50
CA SER A 117 -1.13 19.06 -3.69
C SER A 117 -2.64 18.91 -3.75
N LEU A 118 -3.13 17.98 -4.56
CA LEU A 118 -4.56 17.73 -4.75
C LEU A 118 -5.25 17.27 -3.45
N GLU A 119 -4.58 16.48 -2.60
CA GLU A 119 -5.11 16.12 -1.27
C GLU A 119 -5.33 17.33 -0.35
N LYS A 120 -4.55 18.39 -0.53
CA LYS A 120 -4.69 19.63 0.25
C LYS A 120 -5.71 20.59 -0.36
N GLU A 121 -5.90 20.54 -1.67
CA GLU A 121 -6.77 21.46 -2.41
C GLU A 121 -8.22 20.98 -2.45
N ALA A 122 -8.48 19.72 -2.76
CA ALA A 122 -9.81 19.18 -2.94
C ALA A 122 -10.75 19.44 -1.75
N PRO A 123 -10.36 19.27 -0.47
CA PRO A 123 -11.23 19.56 0.66
C PRO A 123 -11.70 21.02 0.76
N LYS A 124 -10.92 21.97 0.22
CA LYS A 124 -11.28 23.40 0.23
C LYS A 124 -12.48 23.69 -0.70
N ALA A 125 -12.64 22.86 -1.75
CA ALA A 125 -13.75 22.93 -2.68
C ALA A 125 -14.91 21.97 -2.31
N GLY A 126 -14.78 21.22 -1.20
CA GLY A 126 -15.75 20.21 -0.80
C GLY A 126 -15.53 18.84 -1.44
N GLY A 127 -14.48 18.69 -2.22
CA GLY A 127 -14.04 17.43 -2.82
C GLY A 127 -13.16 16.60 -1.88
N ARG A 128 -12.64 15.49 -2.40
CA ARG A 128 -11.78 14.58 -1.65
C ARG A 128 -10.80 13.86 -2.59
N VAL A 129 -9.58 13.66 -2.13
CA VAL A 129 -8.62 12.75 -2.77
C VAL A 129 -8.32 11.59 -1.82
N VAL A 130 -8.32 10.39 -2.35
CA VAL A 130 -8.00 9.14 -1.66
C VAL A 130 -6.90 8.43 -2.44
N ALA A 131 -5.65 8.58 -2.01
CA ALA A 131 -4.56 7.79 -2.53
C ALA A 131 -4.46 6.48 -1.74
N LEU A 132 -4.32 5.35 -2.43
CA LEU A 132 -4.15 4.04 -1.83
C LEU A 132 -2.74 3.53 -2.09
N LEU A 133 -2.27 2.65 -1.20
CA LEU A 133 -0.99 1.97 -1.39
C LEU A 133 -1.14 0.88 -2.46
N GLY A 134 -0.24 0.88 -3.44
CA GLY A 134 0.04 -0.26 -4.31
C GLY A 134 1.27 -1.03 -3.84
N ASN A 135 1.63 -2.07 -4.59
CA ASN A 135 2.82 -2.84 -4.25
C ASN A 135 4.10 -2.05 -4.51
N HIS A 136 4.13 -1.13 -5.48
CA HIS A 136 5.30 -0.31 -5.76
C HIS A 136 5.55 0.74 -4.66
N GLU A 137 4.52 1.28 -4.03
CA GLU A 137 4.66 2.13 -2.84
C GLU A 137 5.30 1.34 -1.70
N MET A 138 4.79 0.13 -1.43
CA MET A 138 5.33 -0.74 -0.38
C MET A 138 6.77 -1.16 -0.67
N MET A 139 7.09 -1.49 -1.92
CA MET A 139 8.46 -1.82 -2.35
C MET A 139 9.43 -0.66 -2.10
N ASN A 140 9.05 0.57 -2.45
CA ASN A 140 9.88 1.75 -2.22
C ASN A 140 10.07 2.05 -0.72
N ILE A 141 9.04 1.89 0.11
CA ILE A 141 9.14 1.99 1.58
C ILE A 141 10.19 1.00 2.11
N MET A 142 10.15 -0.25 1.67
CA MET A 142 11.05 -1.30 2.12
C MET A 142 12.46 -1.21 1.49
N GLY A 143 12.59 -0.54 0.35
CA GLY A 143 13.84 -0.46 -0.40
C GLY A 143 14.05 -1.61 -1.38
N ASP A 144 12.98 -2.28 -1.81
CA ASP A 144 12.99 -3.18 -2.95
C ASP A 144 12.88 -2.36 -4.24
N LEU A 145 14.02 -2.09 -4.85
CA LEU A 145 14.16 -1.11 -5.94
C LEU A 145 14.28 -1.77 -7.32
N ARG A 146 13.82 -3.00 -7.48
CA ARG A 146 13.97 -3.78 -8.73
C ARG A 146 13.29 -3.17 -9.96
N TYR A 147 12.35 -2.25 -9.76
CA TYR A 147 11.62 -1.56 -10.83
C TYR A 147 11.93 -0.06 -10.92
N VAL A 148 12.83 0.43 -10.07
CA VAL A 148 13.31 1.81 -10.12
C VAL A 148 14.32 1.94 -11.25
N THR A 149 14.08 2.86 -12.19
CA THR A 149 14.95 3.09 -13.35
C THR A 149 15.99 4.18 -13.08
N ALA A 150 16.95 4.33 -13.98
CA ALA A 150 17.96 5.40 -13.88
C ALA A 150 17.29 6.79 -13.90
N GLU A 151 16.24 6.95 -14.70
CA GLU A 151 15.47 8.18 -14.78
C GLU A 151 14.72 8.48 -13.47
N ASN A 152 14.21 7.44 -12.79
CA ASN A 152 13.60 7.62 -11.47
C ASN A 152 14.60 8.18 -10.46
N TYR A 153 15.83 7.65 -10.41
CA TYR A 153 16.85 8.20 -9.52
C TYR A 153 17.23 9.63 -9.89
N ALA A 154 17.37 9.92 -11.20
CA ALA A 154 17.69 11.25 -11.69
C ALA A 154 16.66 12.32 -11.26
N ALA A 155 15.37 11.94 -11.11
CA ALA A 155 14.33 12.84 -10.62
C ALA A 155 14.57 13.32 -9.17
N TYR A 156 15.35 12.59 -8.38
CA TYR A 156 15.72 12.97 -7.01
C TYR A 156 17.08 13.67 -6.91
N ALA A 157 17.86 13.69 -7.99
CA ALA A 157 19.21 14.25 -7.97
C ALA A 157 19.22 15.77 -7.92
N ASP A 158 20.27 16.32 -7.27
CA ASP A 158 20.60 17.74 -7.26
C ASP A 158 22.10 17.98 -7.55
N GLY A 159 22.55 19.22 -7.47
CA GLY A 159 23.94 19.60 -7.77
C GLY A 159 25.01 18.89 -6.94
N ASN A 160 24.65 18.33 -5.78
CA ASN A 160 25.57 17.65 -4.85
C ASN A 160 25.47 16.12 -4.91
N SER A 161 24.59 15.57 -5.72
CA SER A 161 24.29 14.13 -5.72
C SER A 161 25.49 13.24 -6.09
N ALA A 162 26.35 13.70 -7.00
CA ALA A 162 27.57 12.97 -7.34
C ALA A 162 28.56 12.90 -6.16
N GLU A 163 28.60 13.92 -5.31
CA GLU A 163 29.41 13.91 -4.10
C GLU A 163 28.82 12.99 -3.03
N ARG A 164 27.48 13.03 -2.85
CA ARG A 164 26.79 12.10 -1.93
C ARG A 164 26.97 10.66 -2.34
N GLN A 165 26.90 10.34 -3.64
CA GLN A 165 27.16 8.99 -4.16
C GLN A 165 28.58 8.55 -3.80
N ARG A 166 29.63 9.38 -4.04
CA ARG A 166 31.01 9.04 -3.66
C ARG A 166 31.17 8.86 -2.15
N SER A 167 30.56 9.72 -1.35
CA SER A 167 30.59 9.61 0.11
C SER A 167 29.92 8.33 0.60
N ALA A 168 28.76 7.98 0.03
CA ALA A 168 28.07 6.74 0.33
C ALA A 168 28.92 5.50 -0.04
N TYR A 169 29.64 5.53 -1.16
CA TYR A 169 30.59 4.46 -1.50
C TYR A 169 31.70 4.34 -0.46
N GLN A 170 32.27 5.45 -0.01
CA GLN A 170 33.30 5.41 1.05
C GLN A 170 32.77 4.85 2.36
N GLU A 171 31.54 5.17 2.73
CA GLU A 171 30.85 4.59 3.90
C GLU A 171 30.63 3.08 3.70
N TYR A 172 30.20 2.65 2.53
CA TYR A 172 30.05 1.24 2.17
C TYR A 172 31.37 0.48 2.29
N VAL A 173 32.50 1.03 1.80
CA VAL A 173 33.82 0.40 1.92
C VAL A 173 34.24 0.26 3.38
N LYS A 174 34.06 1.29 4.21
CA LYS A 174 34.34 1.24 5.65
C LYS A 174 33.48 0.19 6.36
N TRP A 175 32.18 0.21 6.06
CA TRP A 175 31.24 -0.76 6.62
C TRP A 175 31.64 -2.20 6.21
N ARG A 176 31.89 -2.46 4.95
CA ARG A 176 32.32 -3.77 4.44
C ARG A 176 33.60 -4.24 5.11
N THR A 177 34.59 -3.38 5.28
CA THR A 177 35.86 -3.71 5.95
C THR A 177 35.63 -4.10 7.41
N SER A 178 34.80 -3.36 8.12
CA SER A 178 34.49 -3.67 9.54
C SER A 178 33.65 -4.94 9.73
N HIS A 179 32.90 -5.35 8.71
CA HIS A 179 32.02 -6.55 8.73
C HIS A 179 32.58 -7.71 7.89
N ALA A 180 33.83 -7.64 7.43
CA ALA A 180 34.44 -8.65 6.54
C ALA A 180 34.32 -10.08 7.08
N HIS A 181 34.45 -10.26 8.40
CA HIS A 181 34.33 -11.57 9.07
C HIS A 181 32.92 -12.15 9.02
N LEU A 182 31.88 -11.30 9.00
CA LEU A 182 30.48 -11.71 8.86
C LEU A 182 30.14 -12.01 7.40
N LEU A 183 30.61 -11.14 6.49
CA LEU A 183 30.31 -11.25 5.07
C LEU A 183 30.98 -12.45 4.40
N ALA A 184 32.09 -12.93 4.95
CA ALA A 184 32.76 -14.15 4.49
C ALA A 184 31.89 -15.42 4.63
N GLU A 185 30.84 -15.35 5.44
CA GLU A 185 29.90 -16.45 5.67
C GLU A 185 28.75 -16.49 4.66
N LEU A 186 28.62 -15.48 3.82
CA LEU A 186 27.56 -15.41 2.81
C LEU A 186 27.86 -16.32 1.63
N PRO A 187 26.84 -17.00 1.04
CA PRO A 187 26.98 -17.82 -0.16
C PRO A 187 27.45 -17.01 -1.38
N GLN A 188 27.13 -15.72 -1.41
CA GLN A 188 27.57 -14.78 -2.44
C GLN A 188 28.23 -13.57 -1.77
N PRO A 189 29.46 -13.24 -2.15
CA PRO A 189 30.13 -12.08 -1.57
C PRO A 189 29.38 -10.78 -1.87
N MET A 190 29.22 -9.93 -0.86
CA MET A 190 28.80 -8.53 -1.05
C MET A 190 30.00 -7.66 -1.50
N GLU A 191 30.93 -8.24 -2.24
CA GLU A 191 32.10 -7.53 -2.71
C GLU A 191 31.85 -6.95 -4.09
N LEU A 192 31.71 -5.63 -4.15
CA LEU A 192 31.56 -4.86 -5.38
C LEU A 192 32.79 -4.00 -5.60
N THR A 193 33.28 -3.96 -6.82
CA THR A 193 34.20 -2.91 -7.24
C THR A 193 33.53 -1.55 -7.18
N GLU A 194 34.29 -0.47 -7.15
CA GLU A 194 33.73 0.89 -7.18
C GLU A 194 32.79 1.09 -8.38
N ALA A 195 33.22 0.65 -9.57
CA ALA A 195 32.43 0.78 -10.79
C ALA A 195 31.09 0.02 -10.70
N GLU A 196 31.08 -1.20 -10.16
CA GLU A 196 29.87 -2.00 -9.97
C GLU A 196 28.95 -1.37 -8.93
N TRP A 197 29.54 -0.84 -7.83
CA TRP A 197 28.75 -0.18 -6.80
C TRP A 197 28.10 1.10 -7.34
N MET A 198 28.86 1.95 -8.03
CA MET A 198 28.36 3.18 -8.65
C MET A 198 27.25 2.90 -9.68
N ALA A 199 27.38 1.81 -10.45
CA ALA A 199 26.36 1.40 -11.42
C ALA A 199 25.04 0.94 -10.76
N ARG A 200 25.12 0.27 -9.59
CA ARG A 200 23.95 -0.18 -8.83
C ARG A 200 23.31 0.92 -7.98
N HIS A 201 24.08 1.95 -7.65
CA HIS A 201 23.66 3.08 -6.82
C HIS A 201 23.92 4.40 -7.59
N PRO A 202 23.17 4.66 -8.67
CA PRO A 202 23.41 5.81 -9.53
C PRO A 202 23.16 7.13 -8.80
N VAL A 203 23.56 8.24 -9.43
CA VAL A 203 23.30 9.59 -8.93
C VAL A 203 21.80 9.78 -8.67
N GLY A 204 21.43 10.28 -7.50
CA GLY A 204 20.03 10.39 -7.03
C GLY A 204 19.54 9.20 -6.20
N PHE A 205 20.28 8.09 -6.16
CA PHE A 205 19.91 6.92 -5.35
C PHE A 205 19.81 7.23 -3.85
N VAL A 206 20.83 7.90 -3.30
CA VAL A 206 20.86 8.24 -1.85
C VAL A 206 19.68 9.14 -1.50
N GLU A 207 19.42 10.14 -2.33
CA GLU A 207 18.32 11.09 -2.16
C GLU A 207 16.96 10.40 -2.26
N GLN A 208 16.80 9.47 -3.20
CA GLN A 208 15.58 8.66 -3.31
C GLN A 208 15.38 7.84 -2.02
N ARG A 209 16.41 7.14 -1.52
CA ARG A 209 16.32 6.38 -0.27
C ARG A 209 15.96 7.26 0.93
N GLU A 210 16.50 8.48 0.98
CA GLU A 210 16.17 9.46 2.01
C GLU A 210 14.72 9.95 1.88
N ALA A 211 14.28 10.28 0.66
CA ALA A 211 12.92 10.75 0.38
C ALA A 211 11.84 9.73 0.78
N PHE A 212 12.12 8.42 0.67
CA PHE A 212 11.21 7.34 1.07
C PHE A 212 11.43 6.81 2.50
N SER A 213 12.38 7.37 3.24
CA SER A 213 12.59 7.04 4.65
C SER A 213 11.38 7.49 5.50
N PRO A 214 11.25 7.00 6.77
CA PRO A 214 10.17 7.44 7.67
C PRO A 214 10.14 8.96 7.93
N ARG A 215 11.27 9.65 7.73
CA ARG A 215 11.41 11.10 7.92
C ARG A 215 11.38 11.87 6.60
N GLY A 216 11.51 11.18 5.47
CA GLY A 216 11.45 11.77 4.14
C GLY A 216 10.04 12.21 3.77
N SER A 217 9.93 13.18 2.86
CA SER A 217 8.64 13.78 2.48
C SER A 217 7.66 12.74 1.93
N TYR A 218 8.10 11.90 1.00
CA TYR A 218 7.26 10.88 0.38
C TYR A 218 7.08 9.67 1.29
N GLY A 219 8.13 9.26 1.99
CA GLY A 219 8.06 8.15 2.93
C GLY A 219 7.08 8.40 4.07
N LYS A 220 7.04 9.62 4.61
CA LYS A 220 6.05 10.03 5.61
C LYS A 220 4.63 10.00 5.03
N TRP A 221 4.43 10.61 3.86
CA TRP A 221 3.13 10.68 3.20
C TRP A 221 2.57 9.28 2.92
N LEU A 222 3.36 8.37 2.33
CA LEU A 222 2.92 7.00 2.04
C LEU A 222 2.50 6.23 3.30
N ARG A 223 3.18 6.42 4.42
CA ARG A 223 2.86 5.74 5.69
C ARG A 223 1.54 6.17 6.33
N GLU A 224 0.99 7.30 5.89
CA GLU A 224 -0.33 7.79 6.33
C GLU A 224 -1.48 7.19 5.51
N HIS A 225 -1.18 6.52 4.36
CA HIS A 225 -2.19 6.00 3.44
C HIS A 225 -2.66 4.58 3.78
N SER A 226 -3.83 4.26 3.28
CA SER A 226 -4.47 2.96 3.43
C SER A 226 -4.27 2.09 2.18
N ALA A 227 -4.38 0.77 2.33
CA ALA A 227 -4.35 -0.15 1.20
C ALA A 227 -5.73 -0.39 0.58
N VAL A 228 -6.80 -0.14 1.35
CA VAL A 228 -8.18 -0.34 0.89
C VAL A 228 -9.08 0.76 1.43
N ALA A 229 -10.04 1.21 0.60
CA ALA A 229 -11.10 2.14 0.97
C ALA A 229 -12.46 1.64 0.47
N LYS A 230 -13.52 1.94 1.23
CA LYS A 230 -14.89 1.80 0.77
C LYS A 230 -15.53 3.18 0.65
N ILE A 231 -16.09 3.49 -0.51
CA ILE A 231 -16.76 4.76 -0.82
C ILE A 231 -18.08 4.41 -1.48
N GLY A 232 -19.18 4.83 -0.88
CA GLY A 232 -20.51 4.39 -1.31
C GLY A 232 -20.65 2.86 -1.23
N ASP A 233 -21.03 2.26 -2.33
CA ASP A 233 -21.19 0.81 -2.49
C ASP A 233 -19.94 0.11 -3.08
N GLU A 234 -18.89 0.86 -3.38
CA GLU A 234 -17.66 0.36 -4.02
C GLU A 234 -16.50 0.23 -3.04
N ILE A 235 -15.69 -0.85 -3.24
CA ILE A 235 -14.41 -1.06 -2.56
C ILE A 235 -13.30 -0.77 -3.58
N PHE A 236 -12.34 0.04 -3.18
CA PHE A 236 -11.16 0.41 -3.97
C PHE A 236 -9.91 -0.13 -3.30
N LEU A 237 -9.06 -0.79 -4.05
CA LEU A 237 -7.75 -1.25 -3.60
C LEU A 237 -6.88 -1.58 -4.82
N HIS A 238 -5.59 -1.84 -4.57
CA HIS A 238 -4.66 -2.06 -5.67
C HIS A 238 -4.83 -3.43 -6.35
N GLY A 239 -4.58 -4.54 -5.63
CA GLY A 239 -4.61 -5.89 -6.24
C GLY A 239 -5.95 -6.59 -6.12
N GLY A 240 -6.48 -6.73 -4.92
CA GLY A 240 -7.76 -7.38 -4.67
C GLY A 240 -7.87 -7.99 -3.27
N ILE A 241 -9.07 -8.42 -2.90
CA ILE A 241 -9.31 -9.15 -1.65
C ILE A 241 -9.43 -10.64 -1.98
N HIS A 242 -8.43 -11.43 -1.59
CA HIS A 242 -8.53 -12.87 -1.67
C HIS A 242 -9.66 -13.37 -0.74
N PRO A 243 -10.50 -14.34 -1.12
CA PRO A 243 -11.63 -14.82 -0.31
C PRO A 243 -11.25 -15.23 1.12
N ASN A 244 -10.04 -15.71 1.33
CA ASN A 244 -9.52 -16.06 2.67
C ASN A 244 -9.37 -14.83 3.59
N LEU A 245 -9.37 -13.61 3.05
CA LEU A 245 -9.31 -12.36 3.81
C LEU A 245 -10.69 -11.77 4.09
N ALA A 246 -11.75 -12.30 3.48
CA ALA A 246 -13.12 -11.75 3.58
C ALA A 246 -13.71 -11.81 5.01
N HIS A 247 -13.10 -12.57 5.92
CA HIS A 247 -13.45 -12.57 7.34
C HIS A 247 -12.88 -11.39 8.13
N LEU A 248 -11.89 -10.67 7.59
CA LEU A 248 -11.31 -9.47 8.20
C LEU A 248 -12.15 -8.25 7.82
N LYS A 249 -12.25 -7.28 8.74
CA LYS A 249 -12.79 -5.95 8.40
C LYS A 249 -11.78 -5.19 7.53
N LEU A 250 -12.23 -4.27 6.67
CA LEU A 250 -11.34 -3.43 5.85
C LEU A 250 -10.35 -2.63 6.72
N ASP A 251 -10.81 -2.09 7.85
CA ASP A 251 -9.94 -1.40 8.80
C ASP A 251 -8.87 -2.33 9.42
N THR A 252 -9.19 -3.61 9.59
CA THR A 252 -8.22 -4.60 10.07
C THR A 252 -7.14 -4.87 9.02
N ILE A 253 -7.51 -4.96 7.74
CA ILE A 253 -6.55 -5.08 6.62
C ILE A 253 -5.62 -3.87 6.61
N ASN A 254 -6.16 -2.66 6.68
CA ASN A 254 -5.39 -1.42 6.74
C ASN A 254 -4.47 -1.35 7.97
N SER A 255 -4.95 -1.80 9.14
CA SER A 255 -4.16 -1.81 10.36
C SER A 255 -2.99 -2.80 10.28
N HIS A 256 -3.23 -4.01 9.75
CA HIS A 256 -2.16 -4.99 9.54
C HIS A 256 -1.04 -4.43 8.67
N ILE A 257 -1.36 -3.84 7.52
CA ILE A 257 -0.35 -3.27 6.62
C ILE A 257 0.41 -2.12 7.28
N ARG A 258 -0.28 -1.24 8.02
CA ARG A 258 0.38 -0.19 8.80
C ARG A 258 1.30 -0.74 9.89
N ASP A 259 0.91 -1.83 10.54
CA ASP A 259 1.72 -2.44 11.59
C ASP A 259 2.93 -3.19 11.00
N GLU A 260 2.81 -3.78 9.80
CA GLU A 260 3.94 -4.33 9.04
C GLU A 260 4.94 -3.23 8.65
N ILE A 261 4.48 -2.09 8.16
CA ILE A 261 5.34 -0.92 7.86
C ILE A 261 6.08 -0.46 9.13
N LYS A 262 5.38 -0.32 10.25
CA LYS A 262 6.01 0.06 11.53
C LYS A 262 7.02 -0.98 12.02
N ALA A 263 6.69 -2.26 11.87
CA ALA A 263 7.59 -3.35 12.24
C ALA A 263 8.88 -3.32 11.38
N PHE A 264 8.74 -3.07 10.08
CA PHE A 264 9.87 -2.89 9.18
C PHE A 264 10.72 -1.68 9.58
N ASP A 265 10.10 -0.52 9.80
CA ASP A 265 10.79 0.70 10.20
C ASP A 265 11.55 0.52 11.53
N SER A 266 10.92 -0.12 12.51
CA SER A 266 11.54 -0.41 13.81
C SER A 266 12.72 -1.36 13.66
N ALA A 267 12.56 -2.46 12.91
CA ALA A 267 13.63 -3.41 12.67
C ALA A 267 14.81 -2.77 11.93
N LYS A 268 14.52 -1.95 10.91
CA LYS A 268 15.55 -1.21 10.18
C LYS A 268 16.28 -0.22 11.09
N GLN A 269 15.58 0.50 11.97
CA GLN A 269 16.21 1.43 12.92
C GLN A 269 17.10 0.68 13.92
N ASP A 270 16.65 -0.45 14.45
CA ASP A 270 17.48 -1.30 15.33
C ASP A 270 18.78 -1.74 14.65
N LEU A 271 18.70 -2.12 13.37
CA LEU A 271 19.89 -2.52 12.57
C LEU A 271 20.84 -1.33 12.32
N LEU A 272 20.30 -0.13 12.11
CA LEU A 272 21.08 1.11 11.97
C LEU A 272 21.81 1.47 13.29
N ASP A 273 21.10 1.41 14.42
CA ASP A 273 21.64 1.74 15.73
C ASP A 273 22.76 0.78 16.13
N GLN A 274 22.64 -0.50 15.73
CA GLN A 274 23.68 -1.53 15.90
C GLN A 274 24.77 -1.46 14.82
N LYS A 275 24.67 -0.56 13.85
CA LYS A 275 25.58 -0.41 12.70
C LYS A 275 25.70 -1.66 11.80
N VAL A 276 24.70 -2.53 11.84
CA VAL A 276 24.62 -3.74 10.99
C VAL A 276 24.42 -3.35 9.52
N ILE A 277 23.73 -2.23 9.26
CA ILE A 277 23.43 -1.73 7.92
C ILE A 277 23.74 -0.23 7.79
N LEU A 278 23.76 0.25 6.55
CA LEU A 278 23.81 1.69 6.24
C LEU A 278 22.42 2.23 5.88
N PRO A 279 22.16 3.54 6.10
CA PRO A 279 20.83 4.14 5.90
C PRO A 279 20.27 3.95 4.49
N PHE A 280 21.13 3.97 3.47
CA PHE A 280 20.77 3.86 2.07
C PHE A 280 20.68 2.42 1.54
N PHE A 281 20.97 1.41 2.35
CA PHE A 281 20.90 0.01 1.90
C PHE A 281 19.53 -0.34 1.31
N THR A 282 19.56 -1.05 0.19
CA THR A 282 18.40 -1.69 -0.41
C THR A 282 17.90 -2.85 0.45
N LEU A 283 16.67 -3.30 0.21
CA LEU A 283 16.12 -4.46 0.90
C LEU A 283 17.00 -5.71 0.74
N GLN A 284 17.62 -5.89 -0.44
CA GLN A 284 18.53 -7.01 -0.71
C GLN A 284 19.81 -6.91 0.12
N GLU A 285 20.41 -5.72 0.22
CA GLU A 285 21.59 -5.48 1.03
C GLU A 285 21.31 -5.63 2.52
N ILE A 286 20.16 -5.14 2.99
CA ILE A 286 19.70 -5.34 4.38
C ILE A 286 19.53 -6.84 4.65
N SER A 287 18.84 -7.56 3.76
CA SER A 287 18.61 -9.01 3.93
C SER A 287 19.92 -9.80 3.96
N ALA A 288 20.89 -9.44 3.12
CA ALA A 288 22.22 -10.06 3.12
C ALA A 288 22.98 -9.79 4.44
N ALA A 289 22.99 -8.54 4.93
CA ALA A 289 23.62 -8.20 6.20
C ALA A 289 22.97 -8.93 7.38
N VAL A 290 21.62 -9.00 7.43
CA VAL A 290 20.88 -9.76 8.44
C VAL A 290 21.21 -11.26 8.38
N GLN A 291 21.32 -11.83 7.17
CA GLN A 291 21.69 -13.24 7.00
C GLN A 291 23.12 -13.52 7.50
N ALA A 292 24.06 -12.60 7.25
CA ALA A 292 25.42 -12.70 7.77
C ALA A 292 25.46 -12.69 9.29
N GLU A 293 24.74 -11.76 9.93
CA GLU A 293 24.61 -11.69 11.39
C GLU A 293 24.03 -12.99 11.97
N LEU A 294 22.93 -13.50 11.42
CA LEU A 294 22.32 -14.75 11.88
C LEU A 294 23.26 -15.96 11.74
N THR A 295 24.05 -16.00 10.67
CA THR A 295 24.99 -17.08 10.41
C THR A 295 26.15 -17.04 11.40
N ALA A 296 26.69 -15.86 11.68
CA ALA A 296 27.76 -15.67 12.67
C ALA A 296 27.28 -16.01 14.10
N GLU A 297 26.07 -15.55 14.46
CA GLU A 297 25.49 -15.85 15.76
C GLU A 297 25.31 -17.36 16.00
N ARG A 298 24.89 -18.12 14.97
CA ARG A 298 24.75 -19.59 15.07
C ARG A 298 26.08 -20.31 15.30
N LYS A 299 27.19 -19.72 14.88
CA LYS A 299 28.55 -20.24 15.08
C LYS A 299 29.19 -19.78 16.39
N SER A 300 28.60 -18.79 17.05
CA SER A 300 29.11 -18.24 18.31
C SER A 300 28.91 -19.24 19.45
N LEU A 301 29.90 -19.32 20.34
CA LEU A 301 29.80 -20.07 21.59
C LEU A 301 29.04 -19.29 22.72
N VAL A 302 28.71 -18.03 22.46
CA VAL A 302 27.93 -17.19 23.36
C VAL A 302 26.45 -17.47 23.15
N PRO A 303 25.66 -17.63 24.23
CA PRO A 303 24.21 -17.84 24.11
C PRO A 303 23.57 -16.69 23.31
N LEU A 304 22.75 -17.03 22.31
CA LEU A 304 22.01 -16.10 21.49
C LEU A 304 21.04 -15.26 22.32
N ASP A 305 21.01 -13.95 22.06
CA ASP A 305 19.86 -13.13 22.44
C ASP A 305 18.62 -13.57 21.61
N GLN A 306 17.73 -14.33 22.27
CA GLN A 306 16.53 -14.88 21.63
C GLN A 306 15.64 -13.78 21.03
N GLN A 307 15.60 -12.58 21.62
CA GLN A 307 14.80 -11.47 21.12
C GLN A 307 15.42 -10.87 19.85
N LYS A 308 16.75 -10.69 19.83
CA LYS A 308 17.47 -10.25 18.63
C LYS A 308 17.27 -11.25 17.49
N GLN A 309 17.47 -12.54 17.75
CA GLN A 309 17.28 -13.59 16.76
C GLN A 309 15.85 -13.61 16.20
N ALA A 310 14.83 -13.51 17.06
CA ALA A 310 13.43 -13.50 16.62
C ALA A 310 13.13 -12.29 15.69
N ARG A 311 13.71 -11.12 16.00
CA ARG A 311 13.57 -9.92 15.16
C ARG A 311 14.24 -10.09 13.80
N LEU A 312 15.46 -10.59 13.76
CA LEU A 312 16.21 -10.82 12.50
C LEU A 312 15.52 -11.87 11.62
N VAL A 313 15.04 -12.97 12.21
CA VAL A 313 14.27 -14.00 11.50
C VAL A 313 12.93 -13.43 11.00
N GLY A 314 12.23 -12.67 11.85
CA GLY A 314 10.98 -12.01 11.49
C GLY A 314 11.17 -11.02 10.33
N PHE A 315 12.28 -10.29 10.30
CA PHE A 315 12.63 -9.40 9.18
C PHE A 315 12.80 -10.20 7.88
N LEU A 316 13.53 -11.32 7.89
CA LEU A 316 13.72 -12.15 6.68
C LEU A 316 12.42 -12.82 6.22
N GLY A 317 11.42 -12.95 7.08
CA GLY A 317 10.10 -13.49 6.77
C GLY A 317 9.13 -12.48 6.15
N TYR A 318 9.57 -11.28 5.78
CA TYR A 318 8.69 -10.23 5.24
C TYR A 318 7.88 -10.67 3.99
N GLY A 319 8.34 -11.66 3.24
CA GLY A 319 7.63 -12.23 2.10
C GLY A 319 6.26 -12.85 2.45
N ASP A 320 6.07 -13.25 3.71
CA ASP A 320 4.80 -13.79 4.22
C ASP A 320 3.84 -12.69 4.75
N TRP A 321 4.28 -11.45 4.75
CA TRP A 321 3.47 -10.32 5.21
C TRP A 321 2.28 -10.08 4.30
N LEU A 322 1.19 -9.57 4.88
CA LEU A 322 -0.04 -9.28 4.13
C LEU A 322 0.20 -8.31 2.97
N SER A 323 1.11 -7.36 3.15
CA SER A 323 1.52 -6.38 2.15
C SER A 323 2.45 -6.92 1.05
N ALA A 324 3.06 -8.11 1.25
CA ALA A 324 4.09 -8.64 0.34
C ALA A 324 3.69 -9.97 -0.33
N ARG A 325 2.83 -10.78 0.30
CA ARG A 325 2.45 -12.10 -0.22
C ARG A 325 1.51 -11.99 -1.43
N VAL A 326 1.56 -13.01 -2.31
CA VAL A 326 0.84 -13.02 -3.60
C VAL A 326 -0.69 -13.04 -3.48
N ASP A 327 -1.25 -13.48 -2.37
CA ASP A 327 -2.68 -13.44 -2.05
C ASP A 327 -3.05 -12.24 -1.15
N GLY A 328 -2.10 -11.35 -0.88
CA GLY A 328 -2.31 -10.10 -0.16
C GLY A 328 -2.96 -9.02 -1.02
N PRO A 329 -3.55 -7.99 -0.41
CA PRO A 329 -4.37 -7.01 -1.11
C PRO A 329 -3.62 -6.14 -2.13
N LEU A 330 -2.28 -6.08 -2.03
CA LEU A 330 -1.44 -5.33 -2.96
C LEU A 330 -0.94 -6.16 -4.15
N TRP A 331 -1.04 -7.51 -4.11
CA TRP A 331 -0.46 -8.39 -5.11
C TRP A 331 -1.45 -9.34 -5.77
N PHE A 332 -2.66 -9.45 -5.22
CA PHE A 332 -3.63 -10.44 -5.65
C PHE A 332 -4.12 -10.19 -7.08
N ARG A 333 -4.04 -11.23 -7.94
CA ARG A 333 -4.43 -11.15 -9.35
C ARG A 333 -5.59 -12.08 -9.72
N GLY A 334 -6.25 -12.70 -8.75
CA GLY A 334 -7.33 -13.65 -9.00
C GLY A 334 -8.48 -13.05 -9.81
N TYR A 335 -8.77 -11.77 -9.62
CA TYR A 335 -9.85 -11.10 -10.36
C TYR A 335 -9.61 -11.02 -11.87
N ASP A 336 -8.37 -11.02 -12.31
CA ASP A 336 -8.00 -11.14 -13.72
C ASP A 336 -7.91 -12.60 -14.19
N GLN A 337 -7.40 -13.49 -13.33
CA GLN A 337 -7.03 -14.85 -13.70
C GLN A 337 -8.19 -15.85 -13.64
N TRP A 338 -9.15 -15.67 -12.72
CA TRP A 338 -10.29 -16.59 -12.58
C TRP A 338 -11.18 -16.61 -13.82
N SER A 339 -11.83 -17.74 -14.08
CA SER A 339 -12.95 -17.80 -15.02
C SER A 339 -14.14 -16.98 -14.50
N GLU A 340 -15.09 -16.62 -15.37
CA GLU A 340 -16.30 -15.89 -14.94
C GLU A 340 -17.12 -16.72 -13.95
N GLU A 341 -17.22 -18.02 -14.13
CA GLU A 341 -17.96 -18.92 -13.27
C GLU A 341 -17.31 -19.06 -11.88
N GLU A 342 -16.00 -19.35 -11.85
CA GLU A 342 -15.25 -19.49 -10.61
C GLU A 342 -15.27 -18.20 -9.80
N GLY A 343 -14.95 -17.08 -10.46
CA GLY A 343 -14.87 -15.78 -9.80
C GLY A 343 -16.21 -15.25 -9.32
N ALA A 344 -17.31 -15.52 -10.06
CA ALA A 344 -18.63 -15.03 -9.69
C ALA A 344 -19.07 -15.45 -8.28
N ALA A 345 -18.81 -16.72 -7.91
CA ALA A 345 -19.15 -17.24 -6.58
C ALA A 345 -18.23 -16.66 -5.49
N GLN A 346 -16.94 -16.52 -5.77
CA GLN A 346 -15.96 -15.98 -4.82
C GLN A 346 -16.19 -14.49 -4.55
N ILE A 347 -16.41 -13.70 -5.62
CA ILE A 347 -16.71 -12.27 -5.53
C ILE A 347 -18.01 -12.02 -4.77
N GLY A 348 -19.05 -12.87 -4.98
CA GLY A 348 -20.28 -12.75 -4.23
C GLY A 348 -20.06 -12.78 -2.72
N LYS A 349 -19.28 -13.75 -2.22
CA LYS A 349 -18.95 -13.87 -0.79
C LYS A 349 -18.15 -12.67 -0.27
N VAL A 350 -17.16 -12.20 -1.04
CA VAL A 350 -16.38 -11.03 -0.66
C VAL A 350 -17.25 -9.79 -0.53
N LEU A 351 -18.09 -9.50 -1.53
CA LEU A 351 -18.97 -8.34 -1.52
C LEU A 351 -20.00 -8.38 -0.37
N GLU A 352 -20.58 -9.55 -0.11
CA GLU A 352 -21.51 -9.75 1.00
C GLU A 352 -20.85 -9.46 2.35
N SER A 353 -19.62 -9.94 2.58
CA SER A 353 -18.87 -9.72 3.83
C SER A 353 -18.67 -8.24 4.16
N TYR A 354 -18.58 -7.39 3.13
CA TYR A 354 -18.35 -5.96 3.30
C TYR A 354 -19.58 -5.09 3.06
N ASN A 355 -20.75 -5.69 2.79
CA ASN A 355 -21.94 -4.96 2.36
C ASN A 355 -21.60 -3.98 1.23
N ALA A 356 -20.97 -4.48 0.16
CA ALA A 356 -20.54 -3.73 -1.00
C ALA A 356 -21.18 -4.33 -2.27
N LYS A 357 -21.27 -3.53 -3.32
CA LYS A 357 -21.80 -3.99 -4.60
C LYS A 357 -20.70 -4.28 -5.62
N ARG A 358 -19.58 -3.57 -5.52
CA ARG A 358 -18.51 -3.65 -6.54
C ARG A 358 -17.13 -3.48 -5.92
N ILE A 359 -16.14 -3.92 -6.68
CA ILE A 359 -14.70 -3.75 -6.36
C ILE A 359 -14.02 -3.14 -7.57
N VAL A 360 -13.18 -2.13 -7.35
CA VAL A 360 -12.37 -1.45 -8.36
C VAL A 360 -10.90 -1.69 -8.03
N VAL A 361 -10.14 -2.23 -8.98
CA VAL A 361 -8.73 -2.59 -8.80
C VAL A 361 -7.84 -2.19 -9.97
N GLY A 362 -6.56 -1.94 -9.67
CA GLY A 362 -5.46 -1.74 -10.60
C GLY A 362 -4.61 -2.98 -10.82
N HIS A 363 -3.29 -2.84 -10.71
CA HIS A 363 -2.26 -3.86 -10.59
C HIS A 363 -2.04 -4.77 -11.80
N THR A 364 -3.10 -5.18 -12.47
CA THR A 364 -3.02 -6.11 -13.60
C THR A 364 -3.39 -5.40 -14.89
N VAL A 365 -2.37 -5.11 -15.71
CA VAL A 365 -2.54 -4.39 -16.97
C VAL A 365 -3.51 -5.13 -17.89
N GLN A 366 -4.55 -4.43 -18.32
CA GLN A 366 -5.56 -4.98 -19.20
C GLN A 366 -5.13 -4.90 -20.67
N LYS A 367 -5.18 -6.04 -21.36
CA LYS A 367 -4.78 -6.14 -22.78
C LYS A 367 -5.56 -5.15 -23.64
N GLY A 368 -4.84 -4.44 -24.51
CA GLY A 368 -5.43 -3.46 -25.42
C GLY A 368 -5.80 -2.11 -24.75
N GLY A 369 -5.30 -1.87 -23.54
CA GLY A 369 -5.46 -0.59 -22.85
C GLY A 369 -6.91 -0.22 -22.57
N ARG A 370 -7.77 -1.20 -22.24
CA ARG A 370 -9.20 -0.97 -21.96
C ARG A 370 -9.58 -1.53 -20.61
N MET A 371 -10.30 -0.76 -19.82
CA MET A 371 -10.92 -1.22 -18.58
C MET A 371 -11.82 -2.41 -18.84
N ARG A 372 -11.84 -3.37 -17.92
CA ARG A 372 -12.59 -4.61 -18.08
C ARG A 372 -13.51 -4.87 -16.88
N PRO A 373 -14.83 -4.69 -17.03
CA PRO A 373 -15.80 -5.19 -16.07
C PRO A 373 -15.81 -6.72 -16.07
N ARG A 374 -15.91 -7.33 -14.89
CA ARG A 374 -15.93 -8.78 -14.71
C ARG A 374 -17.02 -9.22 -13.75
N PHE A 375 -17.36 -10.51 -13.81
CA PHE A 375 -18.28 -11.19 -12.88
C PHE A 375 -19.64 -10.50 -12.80
N GLY A 376 -20.21 -10.16 -13.95
CA GLY A 376 -21.48 -9.44 -14.03
C GLY A 376 -21.40 -8.01 -13.52
N ASN A 377 -20.33 -7.29 -13.88
CA ASN A 377 -20.06 -5.90 -13.47
C ASN A 377 -19.84 -5.71 -11.97
N ARG A 378 -19.40 -6.75 -11.27
CA ARG A 378 -19.08 -6.68 -9.82
C ARG A 378 -17.61 -6.35 -9.55
N VAL A 379 -16.73 -6.48 -10.54
CA VAL A 379 -15.31 -6.08 -10.46
C VAL A 379 -14.95 -5.26 -11.68
N PHE A 380 -14.23 -4.15 -11.48
CA PHE A 380 -13.68 -3.32 -12.53
C PHE A 380 -12.16 -3.36 -12.45
N LEU A 381 -11.53 -3.87 -13.51
CA LEU A 381 -10.07 -3.89 -13.69
C LEU A 381 -9.71 -2.63 -14.47
N ILE A 382 -9.08 -1.65 -13.79
CA ILE A 382 -8.89 -0.30 -14.35
C ILE A 382 -7.43 0.04 -14.69
N ASP A 383 -6.48 -0.87 -14.44
CA ASP A 383 -5.11 -0.70 -14.94
C ASP A 383 -5.08 -0.92 -16.45
N THR A 384 -4.98 0.16 -17.19
CA THR A 384 -4.94 0.17 -18.66
C THR A 384 -3.53 0.35 -19.22
N GLY A 385 -2.50 0.28 -18.36
CA GLY A 385 -1.10 0.44 -18.72
C GLY A 385 -0.79 1.87 -19.15
N MET A 386 -1.12 2.87 -18.32
CA MET A 386 -0.97 4.29 -18.62
C MET A 386 0.39 4.61 -19.24
N LEU A 387 1.48 4.13 -18.64
CA LEU A 387 2.83 4.25 -19.18
C LEU A 387 3.00 3.42 -20.46
N SER A 388 2.54 3.95 -21.59
CA SER A 388 2.51 3.25 -22.89
C SER A 388 3.89 2.91 -23.43
N SER A 389 4.94 3.63 -23.02
CA SER A 389 6.34 3.32 -23.35
C SER A 389 6.82 2.01 -22.74
N TYR A 390 6.25 1.61 -21.59
CA TYR A 390 6.52 0.36 -20.90
C TYR A 390 5.49 -0.73 -21.25
N TYR A 391 4.23 -0.32 -21.50
CA TYR A 391 3.12 -1.21 -21.84
C TYR A 391 2.59 -0.91 -23.24
N PRO A 392 3.15 -1.50 -24.31
CA PRO A 392 2.72 -1.23 -25.66
C PRO A 392 1.20 -1.42 -25.87
N GLY A 393 0.53 -0.38 -26.36
CA GLY A 393 -0.94 -0.36 -26.51
C GLY A 393 -1.71 0.06 -25.25
N GLY A 394 -1.00 0.39 -24.17
CA GLY A 394 -1.58 1.02 -22.98
C GLY A 394 -2.01 2.46 -23.24
N ARG A 395 -2.81 3.01 -22.35
CA ARG A 395 -3.31 4.39 -22.42
C ARG A 395 -3.75 4.93 -21.08
N ALA A 396 -3.77 6.26 -20.95
CA ALA A 396 -4.38 6.94 -19.81
C ALA A 396 -5.89 6.70 -19.75
N SER A 397 -6.42 6.46 -18.58
CA SER A 397 -7.85 6.25 -18.37
C SER A 397 -8.31 6.60 -16.95
N ALA A 398 -9.61 6.96 -16.83
CA ALA A 398 -10.30 7.18 -15.57
C ALA A 398 -11.63 6.43 -15.56
N LEU A 399 -12.00 5.84 -14.44
CA LEU A 399 -13.33 5.27 -14.22
C LEU A 399 -14.21 6.30 -13.49
N GLU A 400 -15.22 6.80 -14.16
CA GLU A 400 -16.22 7.69 -13.58
C GLU A 400 -17.40 6.89 -13.04
N ILE A 401 -17.80 7.17 -11.81
CA ILE A 401 -18.94 6.53 -11.13
C ILE A 401 -19.91 7.62 -10.70
N GLN A 402 -21.12 7.57 -11.25
CA GLN A 402 -22.19 8.51 -10.94
C GLN A 402 -23.32 7.80 -10.17
N ASP A 403 -23.66 8.32 -8.98
CA ASP A 403 -24.74 7.85 -8.12
C ASP A 403 -24.72 6.33 -7.84
N ASP A 404 -23.52 5.73 -7.76
CA ASP A 404 -23.29 4.27 -7.62
C ASP A 404 -24.02 3.41 -8.68
N ALA A 405 -24.38 3.99 -9.83
CA ALA A 405 -25.26 3.37 -10.81
C ALA A 405 -24.70 3.41 -12.25
N LYS A 406 -24.12 4.51 -12.67
CA LYS A 406 -23.53 4.65 -14.01
C LYS A 406 -22.01 4.59 -13.90
N PHE A 407 -21.38 3.71 -14.70
CA PHE A 407 -19.93 3.54 -14.78
C PHE A 407 -19.46 3.84 -16.18
N THR A 408 -18.58 4.83 -16.33
CA THR A 408 -18.04 5.25 -17.61
C THR A 408 -16.53 5.16 -17.58
N ALA A 409 -15.93 4.46 -18.54
CA ALA A 409 -14.50 4.53 -18.79
C ALA A 409 -14.21 5.77 -19.66
N GLU A 410 -13.44 6.69 -19.11
CA GLU A 410 -12.90 7.85 -19.80
C GLU A 410 -11.50 7.52 -20.30
N TYR A 411 -11.22 7.79 -21.58
CA TYR A 411 -9.90 7.70 -22.21
C TYR A 411 -9.58 9.06 -22.85
N MET A 412 -8.34 9.29 -23.23
CA MET A 412 -7.93 10.56 -23.86
C MET A 412 -8.69 10.87 -25.17
N ASP A 413 -9.11 9.84 -25.89
CA ASP A 413 -9.72 9.93 -27.23
C ASP A 413 -11.23 9.63 -27.25
N GLN A 414 -11.79 9.01 -26.20
CA GLN A 414 -13.18 8.52 -26.20
C GLN A 414 -13.71 8.29 -24.79
N GLN A 415 -15.03 8.21 -24.69
CA GLN A 415 -15.74 7.68 -23.51
C GLN A 415 -16.44 6.37 -23.84
N MET A 416 -16.56 5.47 -22.89
CA MET A 416 -17.31 4.23 -23.04
C MET A 416 -18.12 3.93 -21.77
N VAL A 417 -19.43 3.91 -21.91
CA VAL A 417 -20.30 3.47 -20.81
C VAL A 417 -20.13 1.97 -20.59
N LEU A 418 -19.72 1.60 -19.40
CA LEU A 418 -19.51 0.20 -18.98
C LEU A 418 -20.76 -0.37 -18.31
N VAL A 419 -21.48 0.47 -17.56
CA VAL A 419 -22.73 0.11 -16.88
C VAL A 419 -23.69 1.29 -16.95
N GLU A 420 -24.89 1.04 -17.45
CA GLU A 420 -26.00 2.01 -17.44
C GLU A 420 -26.81 1.88 -16.14
N PRO A 421 -27.41 2.96 -15.63
CA PRO A 421 -28.38 2.89 -14.55
C PRO A 421 -29.52 1.95 -14.92
N ALA A 422 -29.99 1.14 -13.98
CA ALA A 422 -31.23 0.38 -14.19
C ALA A 422 -32.36 1.36 -14.52
N GLY A 423 -32.94 1.22 -15.70
CA GLY A 423 -34.12 2.04 -16.11
C GLY A 423 -35.24 1.93 -15.06
N PRO A 424 -36.12 2.92 -14.97
CA PRO A 424 -37.25 2.85 -14.04
C PRO A 424 -38.04 1.56 -14.32
N SER A 425 -38.21 0.72 -13.30
CA SER A 425 -38.97 -0.52 -13.42
C SER A 425 -40.38 -0.17 -13.89
N VAL A 426 -40.71 -0.51 -15.13
CA VAL A 426 -42.08 -0.46 -15.61
C VAL A 426 -42.86 -1.46 -14.76
N ARG A 427 -43.60 -1.00 -13.77
CA ARG A 427 -44.57 -1.85 -13.07
C ARG A 427 -45.55 -2.28 -14.16
N SER A 428 -45.50 -3.53 -14.57
CA SER A 428 -46.55 -4.14 -15.36
C SER A 428 -47.81 -4.08 -14.52
N GLY A 429 -48.70 -3.12 -14.85
CA GLY A 429 -50.05 -3.10 -14.29
C GLY A 429 -50.70 -4.43 -14.63
N ALA A 430 -51.11 -5.17 -13.61
CA ALA A 430 -52.01 -6.29 -13.82
C ALA A 430 -53.29 -5.77 -14.51
N PRO A 431 -53.79 -6.43 -15.54
CA PRO A 431 -55.13 -6.13 -16.07
C PRO A 431 -56.18 -6.54 -15.02
N GLU A 432 -57.14 -5.66 -14.79
CA GLU A 432 -58.34 -5.93 -14.02
C GLU A 432 -59.19 -7.06 -14.60
#